data_22d84b97233d83b1ec384cbaec193185
#
_entry.id   22d84b97233d83b1ec384cbaec193185
#
_cell.length_a   1.000
_cell.length_b   1.000
_cell.length_c   1.000
_cell.angle_alpha   90.00
_cell.angle_beta   90.00
_cell.angle_gamma   90.00
#
_symmetry.space_group_name_H-M   'P 1'
#
loop_
_entity.id
_entity.type
_entity.pdbx_description
1 polymer ?
#
loop_
_entity_poly.entity_id
_entity_poly.type
_entity_poly.pdbx_seq_one_letter_code
_entity_poly.pdbx_strand_id
1 'polypeptide(L)'
;MDQYEHNRTRALELANKRRTSGKLHFFMHWAKVIVLSLALFVVIRAFGVEAFKIASGSMEHTLFEGDFLLINKLVYGAGIPGSRAKLPALHPPRNGDVIVFTYPVDPTLNYIKRIVGSPGDTVEMRDALLIRNGKPVNEDYVQRSPEEADQTDDDFRWQKAYLAGNAAISTYHPSRNNWGPLVVPPHDYFVLGDNRDNSSDSRYWGFVADSLVRGQPIVVYYSYAPDTGDRLDWLTRLRWKRFGEIVH
;
A
#
# COMPACT_ATOMS: atom_id res chain seq x y z
N MET A 1 -73.95 15.71 -28.04
CA MET A 1 -72.60 16.29 -28.20
C MET A 1 -71.75 16.15 -26.94
N ASP A 2 -72.35 16.10 -25.78
CA ASP A 2 -71.68 16.10 -24.45
C ASP A 2 -70.91 14.79 -24.10
N GLN A 3 -71.44 13.63 -24.48
CA GLN A 3 -70.85 12.34 -24.10
C GLN A 3 -69.56 12.01 -24.90
N TYR A 4 -69.40 12.54 -26.10
CA TYR A 4 -68.20 12.36 -26.90
C TYR A 4 -67.01 13.20 -26.36
N GLU A 5 -67.27 14.42 -25.94
CA GLU A 5 -66.31 15.31 -25.30
C GLU A 5 -65.82 14.74 -23.98
N HIS A 6 -66.76 14.23 -23.14
CA HIS A 6 -66.42 13.59 -21.88
C HIS A 6 -65.54 12.36 -22.02
N ASN A 7 -65.85 11.48 -23.00
CA ASN A 7 -65.01 10.30 -23.28
C ASN A 7 -63.63 10.65 -23.81
N ARG A 8 -63.52 11.72 -24.63
CA ARG A 8 -62.24 12.21 -25.15
C ARG A 8 -61.35 12.77 -24.06
N THR A 9 -61.88 13.55 -23.13
CA THR A 9 -61.18 14.13 -22.00
C THR A 9 -60.66 13.03 -21.08
N ARG A 10 -61.46 12.03 -20.77
CA ARG A 10 -61.07 10.88 -19.93
C ARG A 10 -59.99 10.01 -20.57
N ALA A 11 -60.02 9.84 -21.90
CA ALA A 11 -58.97 9.12 -22.62
C ALA A 11 -57.65 9.87 -22.60
N LEU A 12 -57.64 11.20 -22.73
CA LEU A 12 -56.46 12.04 -22.63
C LEU A 12 -55.86 12.05 -21.25
N GLU A 13 -56.71 12.10 -20.21
CA GLU A 13 -56.24 12.00 -18.80
C GLU A 13 -55.59 10.65 -18.51
N LEU A 14 -56.18 9.55 -18.95
CA LEU A 14 -55.62 8.21 -18.80
C LEU A 14 -54.31 8.04 -19.56
N ALA A 15 -54.22 8.59 -20.79
CA ALA A 15 -52.98 8.56 -21.58
C ALA A 15 -51.88 9.38 -20.90
N ASN A 16 -52.22 10.56 -20.36
CA ASN A 16 -51.23 11.40 -19.65
C ASN A 16 -50.78 10.75 -18.33
N LYS A 17 -51.72 10.12 -17.58
CA LYS A 17 -51.36 9.36 -16.35
C LYS A 17 -50.45 8.16 -16.63
N ARG A 18 -50.68 7.42 -17.71
CA ARG A 18 -49.77 6.34 -18.17
C ARG A 18 -48.40 6.86 -18.55
N ARG A 19 -48.32 7.99 -19.27
CA ARG A 19 -47.06 8.61 -19.70
C ARG A 19 -46.25 9.14 -18.54
N THR A 20 -46.87 9.76 -17.56
CA THR A 20 -46.19 10.23 -16.31
C THR A 20 -45.78 9.07 -15.43
N SER A 21 -46.58 8.01 -15.29
CA SER A 21 -46.20 6.80 -14.57
C SER A 21 -45.01 6.11 -15.17
N GLY A 22 -44.94 5.97 -16.51
CA GLY A 22 -43.77 5.38 -17.20
C GLY A 22 -42.48 6.18 -16.98
N LYS A 23 -42.54 7.50 -17.04
CA LYS A 23 -41.39 8.37 -16.77
C LYS A 23 -40.92 8.25 -15.31
N LEU A 24 -41.85 8.20 -14.36
CA LEU A 24 -41.52 8.06 -12.94
C LEU A 24 -40.85 6.69 -12.67
N HIS A 25 -41.38 5.60 -13.24
CA HIS A 25 -40.77 4.28 -13.14
C HIS A 25 -39.38 4.23 -13.75
N PHE A 26 -39.17 4.84 -14.90
CA PHE A 26 -37.86 4.97 -15.52
C PHE A 26 -36.88 5.72 -14.62
N PHE A 27 -37.30 6.86 -14.06
CA PHE A 27 -36.47 7.66 -13.16
C PHE A 27 -36.13 6.91 -11.88
N MET A 28 -37.11 6.23 -11.28
CA MET A 28 -36.90 5.42 -10.06
C MET A 28 -35.97 4.23 -10.32
N HIS A 29 -36.04 3.59 -11.48
CA HIS A 29 -35.14 2.50 -11.86
C HIS A 29 -33.69 3.01 -11.94
N TRP A 30 -33.44 4.08 -12.66
CA TRP A 30 -32.11 4.67 -12.77
C TRP A 30 -31.57 5.20 -11.44
N ALA A 31 -32.43 5.80 -10.61
CA ALA A 31 -32.04 6.22 -9.27
C ALA A 31 -31.58 5.02 -8.41
N LYS A 32 -32.30 3.90 -8.44
CA LYS A 32 -31.87 2.66 -7.76
C LYS A 32 -30.55 2.13 -8.28
N VAL A 33 -30.34 2.11 -9.61
CA VAL A 33 -29.07 1.66 -10.22
C VAL A 33 -27.93 2.55 -9.77
N ILE A 34 -28.12 3.87 -9.80
CA ILE A 34 -27.07 4.82 -9.34
C ILE A 34 -26.74 4.62 -7.88
N VAL A 35 -27.75 4.52 -7.01
CA VAL A 35 -27.55 4.32 -5.57
C VAL A 35 -26.83 3.00 -5.29
N LEU A 36 -27.24 1.91 -5.96
CA LEU A 36 -26.60 0.61 -5.80
C LEU A 36 -25.14 0.61 -6.31
N SER A 37 -24.89 1.25 -7.45
CA SER A 37 -23.55 1.39 -8.01
C SER A 37 -22.65 2.22 -7.09
N LEU A 38 -23.19 3.31 -6.52
CA LEU A 38 -22.46 4.14 -5.57
C LEU A 38 -22.16 3.38 -4.27
N ALA A 39 -23.12 2.63 -3.76
CA ALA A 39 -22.92 1.79 -2.58
C ALA A 39 -21.84 0.72 -2.82
N LEU A 40 -21.90 0.04 -3.97
CA LEU A 40 -20.89 -0.93 -4.37
C LEU A 40 -19.49 -0.29 -4.50
N PHE A 41 -19.42 0.89 -5.14
CA PHE A 41 -18.16 1.65 -5.24
C PHE A 41 -17.59 1.98 -3.86
N VAL A 42 -18.42 2.44 -2.93
CA VAL A 42 -17.99 2.74 -1.54
C VAL A 42 -17.46 1.49 -0.84
N VAL A 43 -18.13 0.35 -1.01
CA VAL A 43 -17.69 -0.94 -0.43
C VAL A 43 -16.34 -1.36 -1.01
N ILE A 44 -16.18 -1.32 -2.34
CA ILE A 44 -14.92 -1.68 -3.00
C ILE A 44 -13.79 -0.74 -2.53
N ARG A 45 -14.05 0.56 -2.47
CA ARG A 45 -13.08 1.57 -2.01
C ARG A 45 -12.72 1.40 -0.53
N ALA A 46 -13.69 1.06 0.32
CA ALA A 46 -13.47 0.88 1.75
C ALA A 46 -12.65 -0.37 2.07
N PHE A 47 -12.94 -1.49 1.42
CA PHE A 47 -12.42 -2.80 1.80
C PHE A 47 -11.52 -3.45 0.75
N GLY A 48 -11.74 -3.18 -0.54
CA GLY A 48 -11.07 -3.90 -1.63
C GLY A 48 -9.73 -3.29 -2.01
N VAL A 49 -9.77 -2.23 -2.80
CA VAL A 49 -8.58 -1.64 -3.42
C VAL A 49 -8.42 -0.15 -3.10
N GLU A 50 -7.18 0.26 -2.99
CA GLU A 50 -6.80 1.66 -2.78
C GLU A 50 -5.72 2.04 -3.79
N ALA A 51 -5.82 3.27 -4.34
CA ALA A 51 -4.79 3.84 -5.19
C ALA A 51 -3.72 4.50 -4.33
N PHE A 52 -2.46 4.24 -4.61
CA PHE A 52 -1.30 4.78 -3.90
C PHE A 52 -0.29 5.34 -4.89
N LYS A 53 0.25 6.54 -4.63
CA LYS A 53 1.30 7.16 -5.44
C LYS A 53 2.65 6.99 -4.76
N ILE A 54 3.66 6.54 -5.50
CA ILE A 54 5.05 6.50 -5.05
C ILE A 54 5.64 7.91 -5.13
N ALA A 55 6.11 8.41 -3.98
CA ALA A 55 6.65 9.76 -3.83
C ALA A 55 8.15 9.77 -3.50
N SER A 56 8.81 8.60 -3.44
CA SER A 56 10.25 8.51 -3.11
C SER A 56 10.92 7.35 -3.82
N GLY A 57 12.25 7.45 -4.01
CA GLY A 57 13.07 6.44 -4.65
C GLY A 57 13.50 5.27 -3.75
N SER A 58 12.94 5.13 -2.53
CA SER A 58 13.39 4.11 -1.57
C SER A 58 13.12 2.66 -1.98
N MET A 59 12.24 2.44 -2.95
CA MET A 59 11.93 1.14 -3.56
C MET A 59 12.40 1.07 -5.02
N GLU A 60 13.28 1.98 -5.43
CA GLU A 60 13.81 2.06 -6.80
C GLU A 60 14.44 0.73 -7.21
N HIS A 61 14.38 0.39 -8.46
CA HIS A 61 14.51 -0.90 -9.09
C HIS A 61 13.17 -1.67 -9.13
N THR A 62 12.41 -1.75 -8.06
CA THR A 62 11.09 -2.39 -8.02
C THR A 62 9.98 -1.36 -8.33
N LEU A 63 9.98 -0.22 -7.65
CA LEU A 63 9.00 0.86 -7.80
C LEU A 63 9.71 2.19 -7.93
N PHE A 64 9.24 3.00 -8.88
CA PHE A 64 9.84 4.31 -9.17
C PHE A 64 8.95 5.45 -8.69
N GLU A 65 9.56 6.56 -8.33
CA GLU A 65 8.82 7.79 -8.08
C GLU A 65 7.95 8.15 -9.29
N GLY A 66 6.68 8.51 -9.03
CA GLY A 66 5.67 8.75 -10.07
C GLY A 66 4.90 7.50 -10.53
N ASP A 67 5.15 6.32 -9.93
CA ASP A 67 4.30 5.14 -10.09
C ASP A 67 3.02 5.29 -9.28
N PHE A 68 1.90 4.86 -9.85
CA PHE A 68 0.60 4.74 -9.17
C PHE A 68 0.21 3.27 -9.10
N LEU A 69 -0.02 2.81 -7.88
CA LEU A 69 -0.26 1.42 -7.56
C LEU A 69 -1.72 1.19 -7.16
N LEU A 70 -2.24 0.02 -7.49
CA LEU A 70 -3.41 -0.53 -6.83
C LEU A 70 -2.95 -1.44 -5.68
N ILE A 71 -3.50 -1.20 -4.50
CA ILE A 71 -3.21 -1.95 -3.28
C ILE A 71 -4.41 -2.81 -2.93
N ASN A 72 -4.20 -4.09 -2.69
CA ASN A 72 -5.21 -5.01 -2.16
C ASN A 72 -5.19 -4.96 -0.63
N LYS A 73 -6.26 -4.44 -0.04
CA LYS A 73 -6.42 -4.37 1.42
C LYS A 73 -6.94 -5.68 2.03
N LEU A 74 -7.64 -6.49 1.26
CA LEU A 74 -8.22 -7.75 1.75
C LEU A 74 -7.17 -8.79 2.10
N VAL A 75 -6.01 -8.76 1.44
CA VAL A 75 -4.95 -9.76 1.65
C VAL A 75 -4.56 -9.85 3.12
N TYR A 76 -4.35 -8.71 3.77
CA TYR A 76 -3.89 -8.63 5.16
C TYR A 76 -5.00 -8.18 6.14
N GLY A 77 -6.26 -8.27 5.71
CA GLY A 77 -7.40 -7.87 6.52
C GLY A 77 -7.67 -6.37 6.47
N ALA A 78 -8.65 -5.97 5.66
CA ALA A 78 -9.04 -4.57 5.54
C ALA A 78 -9.59 -4.02 6.87
N GLY A 79 -9.13 -2.84 7.28
CA GLY A 79 -9.67 -2.15 8.44
C GLY A 79 -11.14 -1.74 8.23
N ILE A 80 -11.96 -1.91 9.25
CA ILE A 80 -13.36 -1.47 9.22
C ILE A 80 -13.40 0.03 9.54
N PRO A 81 -13.90 0.90 8.62
CA PRO A 81 -13.98 2.33 8.84
C PRO A 81 -14.70 2.67 10.15
N GLY A 82 -14.11 3.56 10.96
CA GLY A 82 -14.65 3.97 12.26
C GLY A 82 -14.48 2.95 13.39
N SER A 83 -13.76 1.85 13.18
CA SER A 83 -13.46 0.81 14.16
C SER A 83 -11.96 0.50 14.22
N ARG A 84 -11.52 -0.12 15.33
CA ARG A 84 -10.20 -0.73 15.42
C ARG A 84 -10.14 -2.16 14.89
N ALA A 85 -11.30 -2.72 14.50
CA ALA A 85 -11.39 -4.08 13.98
C ALA A 85 -10.94 -4.15 12.51
N LYS A 86 -10.37 -5.31 12.15
CA LYS A 86 -10.04 -5.67 10.76
C LYS A 86 -10.89 -6.85 10.32
N LEU A 87 -11.17 -6.95 9.02
CA LEU A 87 -11.67 -8.17 8.42
C LEU A 87 -10.63 -9.29 8.53
N PRO A 88 -11.04 -10.57 8.53
CA PRO A 88 -10.08 -11.67 8.48
C PRO A 88 -9.12 -11.52 7.29
N ALA A 89 -7.82 -11.70 7.55
CA ALA A 89 -6.81 -11.72 6.50
C ALA A 89 -6.91 -13.03 5.68
N LEU A 90 -6.61 -12.98 4.39
CA LEU A 90 -6.48 -14.18 3.56
C LEU A 90 -5.24 -14.98 3.97
N HIS A 91 -4.15 -14.30 4.26
CA HIS A 91 -2.94 -14.84 4.87
C HIS A 91 -2.17 -13.72 5.58
N PRO A 92 -1.30 -14.04 6.56
CA PRO A 92 -0.43 -13.05 7.16
C PRO A 92 0.62 -12.56 6.15
N PRO A 93 1.17 -11.34 6.33
CA PRO A 93 2.34 -10.88 5.58
C PRO A 93 3.53 -11.82 5.75
N ARG A 94 4.33 -12.00 4.69
CA ARG A 94 5.44 -12.96 4.63
C ARG A 94 6.73 -12.27 4.24
N ASN A 95 7.86 -12.89 4.56
CA ASN A 95 9.17 -12.48 4.07
C ASN A 95 9.21 -12.40 2.54
N GLY A 96 9.69 -11.28 2.00
CA GLY A 96 9.70 -10.98 0.58
C GLY A 96 8.51 -10.15 0.11
N ASP A 97 7.39 -10.11 0.85
CA ASP A 97 6.24 -9.30 0.46
C ASP A 97 6.58 -7.81 0.51
N VAL A 98 6.22 -7.08 -0.54
CA VAL A 98 6.16 -5.62 -0.51
C VAL A 98 4.84 -5.22 0.15
N ILE A 99 4.90 -4.36 1.16
CA ILE A 99 3.74 -3.92 1.91
C ILE A 99 3.61 -2.40 1.95
N VAL A 100 2.36 -1.94 1.96
CA VAL A 100 2.02 -0.55 2.31
C VAL A 100 1.54 -0.54 3.76
N PHE A 101 2.08 0.37 4.55
CA PHE A 101 1.78 0.48 5.98
C PHE A 101 1.76 1.94 6.43
N THR A 102 1.07 2.18 7.53
CA THR A 102 1.10 3.49 8.21
C THR A 102 2.44 3.64 8.92
N TYR A 103 3.13 4.76 8.69
CA TYR A 103 4.45 5.00 9.26
C TYR A 103 4.39 5.06 10.80
N PRO A 104 5.20 4.28 11.53
CA PRO A 104 5.08 4.18 13.00
C PRO A 104 5.37 5.48 13.74
N VAL A 105 6.22 6.36 13.19
CA VAL A 105 6.64 7.61 13.84
C VAL A 105 5.65 8.75 13.54
N ASP A 106 5.06 8.76 12.32
CA ASP A 106 4.05 9.72 11.91
C ASP A 106 2.86 9.01 11.23
N PRO A 107 1.76 8.77 11.96
CA PRO A 107 0.59 8.08 11.42
C PRO A 107 -0.15 8.81 10.30
N THR A 108 0.21 10.03 9.97
CA THR A 108 -0.36 10.75 8.81
C THR A 108 0.24 10.30 7.48
N LEU A 109 1.40 9.61 7.54
CA LEU A 109 2.15 9.15 6.37
C LEU A 109 1.96 7.65 6.16
N ASN A 110 1.99 7.24 4.90
CA ASN A 110 2.03 5.84 4.53
C ASN A 110 3.34 5.57 3.77
N TYR A 111 4.01 4.49 4.16
CA TYR A 111 5.25 4.04 3.56
C TYR A 111 5.04 2.72 2.81
N ILE A 112 5.95 2.45 1.90
CA ILE A 112 6.05 1.18 1.19
C ILE A 112 7.46 0.64 1.36
N LYS A 113 7.57 -0.63 1.79
CA LYS A 113 8.83 -1.33 2.01
C LYS A 113 8.63 -2.84 1.81
N ARG A 114 9.74 -3.56 1.74
CA ARG A 114 9.74 -5.04 1.67
C ARG A 114 10.00 -5.65 3.04
N ILE A 115 9.21 -6.67 3.39
CA ILE A 115 9.44 -7.47 4.60
C ILE A 115 10.68 -8.32 4.40
N VAL A 116 11.65 -8.17 5.29
CA VAL A 116 12.87 -9.00 5.33
C VAL A 116 12.96 -9.84 6.59
N GLY A 117 12.16 -9.54 7.62
CA GLY A 117 12.03 -10.33 8.84
C GLY A 117 10.59 -10.36 9.33
N SER A 118 10.07 -11.57 9.55
CA SER A 118 8.75 -11.86 10.11
C SER A 118 8.84 -12.12 11.62
N PRO A 119 7.72 -12.11 12.37
CA PRO A 119 7.72 -12.38 13.81
C PRO A 119 8.52 -13.63 14.19
N GLY A 120 9.47 -13.49 15.10
CA GLY A 120 10.36 -14.56 15.57
C GLY A 120 11.61 -14.78 14.74
N ASP A 121 11.74 -14.17 13.58
CA ASP A 121 12.99 -14.22 12.80
C ASP A 121 14.11 -13.47 13.51
N THR A 122 15.35 -13.93 13.27
CA THR A 122 16.56 -13.19 13.58
C THR A 122 17.10 -12.61 12.30
N VAL A 123 17.30 -11.28 12.24
CA VAL A 123 17.79 -10.56 11.07
C VAL A 123 19.07 -9.81 11.37
N GLU A 124 19.99 -9.84 10.45
CA GLU A 124 21.26 -9.10 10.53
C GLU A 124 21.76 -8.70 9.14
N MET A 125 22.63 -7.71 9.08
CA MET A 125 23.36 -7.32 7.90
C MET A 125 24.85 -7.41 8.18
N ARG A 126 25.59 -8.13 7.36
CA ARG A 126 27.06 -8.21 7.38
C ARG A 126 27.62 -7.88 6.03
N ASP A 127 28.47 -6.89 5.98
CA ASP A 127 29.09 -6.43 4.73
C ASP A 127 28.07 -6.26 3.60
N ALA A 128 26.95 -5.61 3.96
CA ALA A 128 25.82 -5.36 3.06
C ALA A 128 25.05 -6.62 2.60
N LEU A 129 25.30 -7.80 3.16
CA LEU A 129 24.59 -9.04 2.91
C LEU A 129 23.54 -9.27 4.00
N LEU A 130 22.25 -9.41 3.61
CA LEU A 130 21.20 -9.76 4.55
C LEU A 130 21.29 -11.22 4.96
N ILE A 131 21.27 -11.48 6.25
CA ILE A 131 21.24 -12.81 6.85
C ILE A 131 19.97 -12.92 7.69
N ARG A 132 19.19 -13.95 7.45
CA ARG A 132 17.99 -14.26 8.21
C ARG A 132 18.09 -15.67 8.79
N ASN A 133 17.91 -15.80 10.10
CA ASN A 133 18.00 -17.07 10.83
C ASN A 133 19.34 -17.80 10.57
N GLY A 134 20.43 -17.00 10.51
CA GLY A 134 21.78 -17.50 10.26
C GLY A 134 22.08 -17.91 8.81
N LYS A 135 21.18 -17.66 7.86
CA LYS A 135 21.36 -18.00 6.44
C LYS A 135 21.32 -16.76 5.57
N PRO A 136 22.23 -16.62 4.60
CA PRO A 136 22.18 -15.55 3.61
C PRO A 136 20.85 -15.58 2.84
N VAL A 137 20.31 -14.39 2.58
CA VAL A 137 19.10 -14.21 1.76
C VAL A 137 19.54 -13.76 0.36
N ASN A 138 19.02 -14.45 -0.67
CA ASN A 138 19.18 -13.97 -2.04
C ASN A 138 18.18 -12.84 -2.31
N GLU A 139 18.68 -11.69 -2.77
CA GLU A 139 17.91 -10.46 -2.93
C GLU A 139 18.16 -9.82 -4.29
N ASP A 140 17.61 -10.43 -5.34
CA ASP A 140 17.80 -9.99 -6.74
C ASP A 140 17.18 -8.60 -7.03
N TYR A 141 16.32 -8.14 -6.13
CA TYR A 141 15.62 -6.85 -6.20
C TYR A 141 16.41 -5.69 -5.58
N VAL A 142 17.52 -5.94 -4.91
CA VAL A 142 18.26 -4.90 -4.18
C VAL A 142 19.06 -4.02 -5.11
N GLN A 143 18.87 -2.71 -4.96
CA GLN A 143 19.72 -1.69 -5.53
C GLN A 143 20.66 -1.10 -4.46
N ARG A 144 21.91 -0.89 -4.81
CA ARG A 144 22.93 -0.23 -4.00
C ARG A 144 23.70 0.80 -4.82
N SER A 145 24.17 1.82 -4.11
CA SER A 145 25.05 2.85 -4.67
C SER A 145 26.48 2.56 -4.20
N PRO A 146 27.34 1.97 -5.04
CA PRO A 146 28.69 1.53 -4.63
C PRO A 146 29.57 2.66 -4.09
N GLU A 147 29.25 3.90 -4.43
CA GLU A 147 30.01 5.10 -4.06
C GLU A 147 29.69 5.60 -2.65
N GLU A 148 28.61 5.10 -2.03
CA GLU A 148 28.22 5.52 -0.69
C GLU A 148 28.94 4.67 0.36
N ALA A 149 29.78 5.35 1.16
CA ALA A 149 30.44 4.74 2.31
C ALA A 149 29.41 4.21 3.33
N ASP A 150 29.78 3.15 4.05
CA ASP A 150 28.99 2.66 5.18
C ASP A 150 28.92 3.73 6.27
N GLN A 151 27.72 4.08 6.70
CA GLN A 151 27.46 5.17 7.63
C GLN A 151 26.88 4.65 8.94
N THR A 152 27.35 5.24 10.03
CA THR A 152 26.73 5.06 11.37
C THR A 152 25.74 6.19 11.61
N ASP A 153 24.65 5.89 12.36
CA ASP A 153 23.62 6.86 12.71
C ASP A 153 23.20 6.65 14.17
N ASP A 154 22.92 7.74 14.85
CA ASP A 154 22.40 7.71 16.21
C ASP A 154 21.03 7.03 16.29
N ASP A 155 20.27 7.09 15.21
CA ASP A 155 18.95 6.43 15.07
C ASP A 155 19.06 4.90 15.15
N PHE A 156 20.26 4.29 14.98
CA PHE A 156 20.45 2.84 15.15
C PHE A 156 20.48 2.37 16.62
N ARG A 157 20.46 3.28 17.60
CA ARG A 157 20.59 2.93 19.03
C ARG A 157 19.46 2.05 19.56
N TRP A 158 18.26 2.15 18.99
CA TRP A 158 17.11 1.31 19.40
C TRP A 158 17.39 -0.17 19.23
N GLN A 159 18.25 -0.56 18.30
CA GLN A 159 18.61 -1.94 17.97
C GLN A 159 19.21 -2.69 19.18
N LYS A 160 19.88 -1.96 20.10
CA LYS A 160 20.48 -2.55 21.32
C LYS A 160 19.48 -3.31 22.20
N ALA A 161 18.22 -2.90 22.17
CA ALA A 161 17.15 -3.53 22.96
C ALA A 161 16.67 -4.86 22.38
N TYR A 162 17.03 -5.17 21.13
CA TYR A 162 16.52 -6.32 20.39
C TYR A 162 17.62 -7.26 19.89
N LEU A 163 18.84 -7.10 20.40
CA LEU A 163 19.96 -7.96 20.03
C LEU A 163 19.70 -9.41 20.46
N ALA A 164 19.96 -10.34 19.54
CA ALA A 164 19.86 -11.77 19.84
C ALA A 164 21.01 -12.24 20.74
N GLY A 165 20.70 -13.09 21.71
CA GLY A 165 21.72 -13.72 22.57
C GLY A 165 22.40 -12.74 23.53
N ASN A 166 23.60 -13.11 23.96
CA ASN A 166 24.41 -12.31 24.91
C ASN A 166 25.37 -11.36 24.19
N ALA A 167 24.95 -10.75 23.09
CA ALA A 167 25.80 -9.78 22.42
C ALA A 167 26.17 -8.66 23.40
N ALA A 168 27.48 -8.30 23.44
CA ALA A 168 27.96 -7.26 24.32
C ALA A 168 27.43 -5.90 23.89
N ILE A 169 26.33 -5.46 24.50
CA ILE A 169 25.61 -4.20 24.21
C ILE A 169 26.59 -2.99 24.23
N SER A 170 27.62 -3.05 25.10
CA SER A 170 28.61 -1.98 25.22
C SER A 170 29.51 -1.81 24.00
N THR A 171 29.72 -2.86 23.24
CA THR A 171 30.59 -2.86 22.03
C THR A 171 29.80 -2.89 20.72
N TYR A 172 28.46 -2.80 20.80
CA TYR A 172 27.62 -2.81 19.63
C TYR A 172 27.58 -1.41 18.98
N HIS A 173 28.20 -1.30 17.80
CA HIS A 173 28.26 -0.09 16.99
C HIS A 173 27.73 -0.39 15.58
N PRO A 174 26.40 -0.33 15.40
CA PRO A 174 25.79 -0.63 14.11
C PRO A 174 26.10 0.46 13.08
N SER A 175 26.17 0.03 11.83
CA SER A 175 26.20 0.89 10.66
C SER A 175 25.10 0.48 9.69
N ARG A 176 24.91 1.24 8.63
CA ARG A 176 23.90 0.96 7.60
C ARG A 176 24.03 -0.45 7.01
N ASN A 177 25.27 -0.92 6.83
CA ASN A 177 25.60 -2.19 6.18
C ASN A 177 26.06 -3.29 7.15
N ASN A 178 26.21 -2.96 8.44
CA ASN A 178 26.63 -3.88 9.48
C ASN A 178 25.82 -3.67 10.78
N TRP A 179 24.83 -4.50 11.02
CA TRP A 179 23.95 -4.43 12.19
C TRP A 179 23.36 -5.79 12.54
N GLY A 180 22.81 -5.90 13.74
CA GLY A 180 22.19 -7.11 14.27
C GLY A 180 23.21 -8.07 14.91
N PRO A 181 22.82 -9.34 15.15
CA PRO A 181 21.51 -9.93 14.89
C PRO A 181 20.40 -9.38 15.78
N LEU A 182 19.24 -9.06 15.18
CA LEU A 182 18.05 -8.54 15.88
C LEU A 182 16.94 -9.57 15.85
N VAL A 183 16.25 -9.78 16.98
CA VAL A 183 15.06 -10.62 17.05
C VAL A 183 13.83 -9.80 16.73
N VAL A 184 13.07 -10.20 15.75
CA VAL A 184 11.80 -9.57 15.39
C VAL A 184 10.73 -9.95 16.42
N PRO A 185 10.11 -8.98 17.11
CA PRO A 185 9.10 -9.27 18.12
C PRO A 185 7.85 -9.95 17.54
N PRO A 186 7.02 -10.60 18.40
CA PRO A 186 5.70 -11.07 17.99
C PRO A 186 4.84 -9.92 17.45
N HIS A 187 4.11 -10.19 16.38
CA HIS A 187 3.23 -9.22 15.70
C HIS A 187 3.92 -8.03 15.05
N ASP A 188 5.24 -8.09 14.86
CA ASP A 188 6.03 -7.04 14.22
C ASP A 188 6.77 -7.57 12.98
N TYR A 189 7.08 -6.67 12.07
CA TYR A 189 7.85 -6.95 10.87
C TYR A 189 9.07 -6.05 10.79
N PHE A 190 10.19 -6.58 10.31
CA PHE A 190 11.35 -5.79 9.95
C PHE A 190 11.33 -5.57 8.43
N VAL A 191 11.36 -4.31 8.01
CA VAL A 191 11.19 -3.95 6.60
C VAL A 191 12.35 -3.11 6.10
N LEU A 192 12.76 -3.34 4.85
CA LEU A 192 13.79 -2.57 4.18
C LEU A 192 13.29 -2.02 2.84
N GLY A 193 13.86 -0.90 2.42
CA GLY A 193 13.72 -0.45 1.03
C GLY A 193 14.59 -1.27 0.10
N ASP A 194 14.12 -1.48 -1.14
CA ASP A 194 14.91 -2.19 -2.16
C ASP A 194 16.11 -1.36 -2.59
N ASN A 195 16.00 -0.02 -2.61
CA ASN A 195 17.12 0.91 -2.74
C ASN A 195 17.77 1.14 -1.37
N ARG A 196 18.68 0.23 -0.99
CA ARG A 196 19.27 0.11 0.36
C ARG A 196 19.94 1.37 0.88
N ASP A 197 20.59 2.09 -0.01
CA ASP A 197 21.42 3.24 0.36
C ASP A 197 20.58 4.54 0.40
N ASN A 198 19.41 4.54 -0.24
CA ASN A 198 18.47 5.66 -0.25
C ASN A 198 17.11 5.29 0.37
N SER A 199 17.14 4.70 1.58
CA SER A 199 15.92 4.26 2.26
C SER A 199 15.95 4.56 3.75
N SER A 200 14.97 5.33 4.23
CA SER A 200 14.61 5.38 5.64
C SER A 200 13.65 4.22 5.92
N ASP A 201 14.14 3.21 6.66
CA ASP A 201 13.44 1.96 6.91
C ASP A 201 13.67 1.45 8.34
N SER A 202 13.37 0.19 8.62
CA SER A 202 13.45 -0.39 9.96
C SER A 202 14.83 -0.26 10.60
N ARG A 203 15.90 -0.08 9.86
CA ARG A 203 17.25 0.18 10.42
C ARG A 203 17.26 1.41 11.33
N TYR A 204 16.47 2.42 10.96
CA TYR A 204 16.42 3.74 11.62
C TYR A 204 15.32 3.83 12.68
N TRP A 205 14.09 3.44 12.35
CA TRP A 205 12.93 3.71 13.18
C TRP A 205 12.29 2.46 13.82
N GLY A 206 12.83 1.26 13.58
CA GLY A 206 12.37 0.04 14.25
C GLY A 206 11.37 -0.79 13.44
N PHE A 207 10.51 -1.51 14.16
CA PHE A 207 9.59 -2.49 13.59
C PHE A 207 8.26 -1.86 13.13
N VAL A 208 7.58 -2.56 12.24
CA VAL A 208 6.22 -2.26 11.80
C VAL A 208 5.27 -3.26 12.45
N ALA A 209 4.37 -2.79 13.31
CA ALA A 209 3.34 -3.64 13.88
C ALA A 209 2.36 -4.15 12.79
N ASP A 210 1.85 -5.37 12.93
CA ASP A 210 0.88 -5.98 12.01
C ASP A 210 -0.38 -5.12 11.84
N SER A 211 -0.78 -4.41 12.91
CA SER A 211 -1.90 -3.49 12.92
C SER A 211 -1.73 -2.30 11.98
N LEU A 212 -0.49 -1.90 11.69
CA LEU A 212 -0.15 -0.79 10.79
C LEU A 212 -0.14 -1.19 9.31
N VAL A 213 -0.09 -2.50 9.01
CA VAL A 213 -0.10 -3.00 7.62
C VAL A 213 -1.46 -2.74 6.99
N ARG A 214 -1.47 -2.06 5.85
CA ARG A 214 -2.67 -1.65 5.12
C ARG A 214 -3.03 -2.56 3.96
N GLY A 215 -2.05 -3.12 3.29
CA GLY A 215 -2.28 -4.01 2.15
C GLY A 215 -1.02 -4.26 1.32
N GLN A 216 -1.20 -5.05 0.27
CA GLN A 216 -0.16 -5.44 -0.67
C GLN A 216 -0.35 -4.71 -2.00
N PRO A 217 0.68 -4.08 -2.58
CA PRO A 217 0.61 -3.57 -3.93
C PRO A 217 0.47 -4.73 -4.92
N ILE A 218 -0.39 -4.56 -5.92
CA ILE A 218 -0.67 -5.59 -6.93
C ILE A 218 -0.03 -5.20 -8.25
N VAL A 219 -0.32 -4.01 -8.72
CA VAL A 219 -0.02 -3.59 -10.09
C VAL A 219 0.22 -2.09 -10.18
N VAL A 220 1.14 -1.70 -11.02
CA VAL A 220 1.32 -0.31 -11.47
C VAL A 220 0.29 -0.03 -12.56
N TYR A 221 -0.72 0.80 -12.29
CA TYR A 221 -1.75 1.11 -13.28
C TYR A 221 -1.46 2.40 -14.06
N TYR A 222 -0.54 3.23 -13.55
CA TYR A 222 -0.11 4.46 -14.20
C TYR A 222 1.30 4.82 -13.73
N SER A 223 2.14 5.38 -14.62
CA SER A 223 3.51 5.79 -14.28
C SER A 223 3.97 6.94 -15.14
N TYR A 224 4.64 7.92 -14.53
CA TYR A 224 5.32 9.01 -15.22
C TYR A 224 6.63 9.37 -14.53
N ALA A 225 7.54 10.07 -15.24
CA ALA A 225 8.80 10.54 -14.68
C ALA A 225 8.65 12.00 -14.21
N PRO A 226 8.73 12.29 -12.90
CA PRO A 226 8.53 13.65 -12.36
C PRO A 226 9.82 14.50 -12.34
N ASP A 227 10.69 14.38 -13.36
CA ASP A 227 12.06 14.90 -13.30
C ASP A 227 12.22 16.41 -13.55
N THR A 228 11.27 17.05 -14.23
CA THR A 228 11.44 18.44 -14.70
C THR A 228 10.73 19.47 -13.83
N GLY A 229 9.85 19.05 -12.92
CA GLY A 229 8.97 19.94 -12.17
C GLY A 229 7.92 20.63 -13.04
N ASP A 230 7.77 20.22 -14.31
CA ASP A 230 6.72 20.71 -15.19
C ASP A 230 5.36 20.16 -14.73
N ARG A 231 4.35 21.04 -14.72
CA ARG A 231 2.98 20.69 -14.31
C ARG A 231 2.34 19.63 -15.23
N LEU A 232 2.87 19.41 -16.42
CA LEU A 232 2.34 18.47 -17.40
C LEU A 232 3.15 17.16 -17.49
N ASP A 233 4.16 16.94 -16.68
CA ASP A 233 4.96 15.70 -16.67
C ASP A 233 4.08 14.45 -16.59
N TRP A 234 3.02 14.50 -15.79
CA TRP A 234 2.06 13.41 -15.65
C TRP A 234 1.35 13.03 -16.98
N LEU A 235 1.32 13.90 -17.97
CA LEU A 235 0.71 13.65 -19.28
C LEU A 235 1.77 13.40 -20.37
N THR A 236 2.92 14.08 -20.30
CA THR A 236 3.92 14.12 -21.38
C THR A 236 5.05 13.10 -21.19
N ARG A 237 5.33 12.68 -19.94
CA ARG A 237 6.45 11.81 -19.58
C ARG A 237 6.02 10.44 -19.08
N LEU A 238 5.10 9.81 -19.79
CA LEU A 238 4.55 8.51 -19.42
C LEU A 238 5.58 7.38 -19.61
N ARG A 239 5.69 6.52 -18.61
CA ARG A 239 6.48 5.28 -18.67
C ARG A 239 5.59 4.12 -19.10
N TRP A 240 5.27 4.05 -20.40
CA TRP A 240 4.31 3.07 -20.96
C TRP A 240 4.64 1.61 -20.61
N LYS A 241 5.92 1.26 -20.48
CA LYS A 241 6.36 -0.10 -20.16
C LYS A 241 5.96 -0.56 -18.75
N ARG A 242 5.67 0.39 -17.85
CA ARG A 242 5.29 0.10 -16.47
C ARG A 242 3.79 -0.12 -16.27
N PHE A 243 2.99 0.16 -17.28
CA PHE A 243 1.54 -0.05 -17.20
C PHE A 243 1.23 -1.55 -17.17
N GLY A 244 0.56 -2.01 -16.11
CA GLY A 244 0.23 -3.41 -15.90
C GLY A 244 1.35 -4.25 -15.29
N GLU A 245 2.49 -3.63 -14.91
CA GLU A 245 3.58 -4.33 -14.23
C GLU A 245 3.12 -4.78 -12.84
N ILE A 246 3.28 -6.07 -12.58
CA ILE A 246 2.91 -6.69 -11.30
C ILE A 246 4.04 -6.47 -10.30
N VAL A 247 3.69 -6.08 -9.09
CA VAL A 247 4.67 -5.86 -8.01
C VAL A 247 4.95 -7.18 -7.30
N HIS A 248 6.21 -7.58 -7.27
CA HIS A 248 6.69 -8.82 -6.66
C HIS A 248 7.65 -8.57 -5.50
#